data_740bc1dd25e8fcbfa13d7729a77e4e65
#
_entry.id   740bc1dd25e8fcbfa13d7729a77e4e65
#
_cell.length_a   1.000
_cell.length_b   1.000
_cell.length_c   1.000
_cell.angle_alpha   90.00
_cell.angle_beta   90.00
_cell.angle_gamma   90.00
#
_symmetry.space_group_name_H-M   'P 1'
#
loop_
_entity.id
_entity.type
_entity.pdbx_description
1 polymer ?
#
loop_
_entity_poly.entity_id
_entity_poly.type
_entity_poly.pdbx_seq_one_letter_code
_entity_poly.pdbx_strand_id
1 'polypeptide(L)'
;MEQTKQRIVVKVGTSTLTHESGALDLWSMEHLVRTLADLQGMGHQVILVTSGAIAVGTAKLGLPERPKELRMKQAAAAVGQCRMMHIYDKFFSEYNRSMAQILLTGDDVEDPDRADHLRSTFSALLEMGVIPVVNENDSVSSAEIETGNHKVLGDNDTLSAIVAELCRADLLVLLSDIDG
;
A
#
# COMPACT_ATOMS: atom_id res chain seq x y z
N MET A 1 4.85 17.07 28.17
CA MET A 1 5.93 16.35 27.45
C MET A 1 5.65 16.54 25.97
N GLU A 2 6.55 17.19 25.25
CA GLU A 2 6.45 17.29 23.79
C GLU A 2 6.58 15.89 23.20
N GLN A 3 5.54 15.42 22.53
CA GLN A 3 5.57 14.12 21.85
C GLN A 3 6.52 14.24 20.66
N THR A 4 7.57 13.42 20.62
CA THR A 4 8.53 13.43 19.51
C THR A 4 7.78 13.02 18.24
N LYS A 5 7.77 13.88 17.23
CA LYS A 5 7.19 13.59 15.93
C LYS A 5 7.97 12.47 15.27
N GLN A 6 7.28 11.47 14.78
CA GLN A 6 7.87 10.29 14.14
C GLN A 6 7.33 10.13 12.71
N ARG A 7 8.14 9.51 11.87
CA ARG A 7 7.72 9.01 10.56
C ARG A 7 7.41 7.52 10.68
N ILE A 8 6.18 7.17 10.43
CA ILE A 8 5.63 5.83 10.67
C ILE A 8 5.17 5.22 9.36
N VAL A 9 5.69 4.05 9.03
CA VAL A 9 5.18 3.21 7.94
C VAL A 9 4.30 2.14 8.54
N VAL A 10 3.08 2.03 8.05
CA VAL A 10 2.13 0.99 8.46
C VAL A 10 1.83 0.10 7.26
N LYS A 11 2.08 -1.20 7.39
CA LYS A 11 1.72 -2.20 6.38
C LYS A 11 0.46 -2.93 6.80
N VAL A 12 -0.47 -3.11 5.87
CA VAL A 12 -1.68 -3.90 6.08
C VAL A 12 -1.80 -5.00 5.03
N GLY A 13 -2.07 -6.22 5.48
CA GLY A 13 -2.25 -7.40 4.64
C GLY A 13 -3.63 -7.49 3.98
N THR A 14 -3.74 -8.33 2.95
CA THR A 14 -5.00 -8.56 2.22
C THR A 14 -6.09 -9.11 3.14
N SER A 15 -5.76 -10.08 4.00
CA SER A 15 -6.70 -10.73 4.94
C SER A 15 -7.33 -9.75 5.92
N THR A 16 -6.61 -8.70 6.31
CA THR A 16 -7.12 -7.63 7.18
C THR A 16 -8.09 -6.70 6.45
N LEU A 17 -7.95 -6.56 5.13
CA LEU A 17 -8.71 -5.60 4.31
C LEU A 17 -9.87 -6.23 3.54
N THR A 18 -9.93 -7.55 3.45
CA THR A 18 -10.94 -8.25 2.64
C THR A 18 -11.56 -9.40 3.40
N HIS A 19 -12.84 -9.62 3.13
CA HIS A 19 -13.51 -10.86 3.50
C HIS A 19 -12.99 -12.04 2.66
N GLU A 20 -13.32 -13.27 3.03
CA GLU A 20 -12.98 -14.49 2.26
C GLU A 20 -13.47 -14.43 0.80
N SER A 21 -14.55 -13.70 0.54
CA SER A 21 -15.08 -13.46 -0.81
C SER A 21 -14.19 -12.53 -1.68
N GLY A 22 -13.15 -11.92 -1.11
CA GLY A 22 -12.35 -10.88 -1.75
C GLY A 22 -13.00 -9.50 -1.76
N ALA A 23 -14.24 -9.37 -1.27
CA ALA A 23 -14.87 -8.06 -1.10
C ALA A 23 -14.17 -7.27 0.01
N LEU A 24 -14.04 -5.94 -0.18
CA LEU A 24 -13.43 -5.07 0.82
C LEU A 24 -14.22 -5.10 2.13
N ASP A 25 -13.51 -5.29 3.24
CA ASP A 25 -14.03 -5.05 4.57
C ASP A 25 -13.96 -3.54 4.87
N LEU A 26 -15.08 -2.88 4.61
CA LEU A 26 -15.16 -1.43 4.75
C LEU A 26 -15.03 -0.98 6.21
N TRP A 27 -15.42 -1.81 7.16
CA TRP A 27 -15.29 -1.50 8.58
C TRP A 27 -13.82 -1.49 9.01
N SER A 28 -13.08 -2.53 8.64
CA SER A 28 -11.63 -2.61 8.92
C SER A 28 -10.85 -1.51 8.23
N MET A 29 -11.20 -1.19 6.95
CA MET A 29 -10.56 -0.10 6.22
C MET A 29 -10.84 1.27 6.86
N GLU A 30 -12.08 1.54 7.26
CA GLU A 30 -12.43 2.81 7.92
C GLU A 30 -11.71 2.95 9.25
N HIS A 31 -11.66 1.90 10.06
CA HIS A 31 -10.98 1.90 11.35
C HIS A 31 -9.47 2.13 11.22
N LEU A 32 -8.84 1.50 10.22
CA LEU A 32 -7.44 1.75 9.87
C LEU A 32 -7.23 3.21 9.49
N VAL A 33 -8.01 3.73 8.54
CA VAL A 33 -7.89 5.11 8.04
C VAL A 33 -8.06 6.12 9.17
N ARG A 34 -9.05 5.94 10.04
CA ARG A 34 -9.27 6.77 11.21
C ARG A 34 -8.04 6.80 12.11
N THR A 35 -7.48 5.63 12.42
CA THR A 35 -6.27 5.53 13.26
C THR A 35 -5.08 6.27 12.63
N LEU A 36 -4.88 6.13 11.31
CA LEU A 36 -3.80 6.82 10.59
C LEU A 36 -4.03 8.35 10.56
N ALA A 37 -5.28 8.78 10.39
CA ALA A 37 -5.65 10.19 10.44
C ALA A 37 -5.44 10.81 11.83
N ASP A 38 -5.71 10.05 12.89
CA ASP A 38 -5.46 10.47 14.28
C ASP A 38 -3.95 10.59 14.55
N LEU A 39 -3.12 9.62 14.11
CA LEU A 39 -1.67 9.70 14.22
C LEU A 39 -1.12 10.94 13.50
N GLN A 40 -1.59 11.22 12.29
CA GLN A 40 -1.20 12.42 11.58
C GLN A 40 -1.68 13.69 12.31
N GLY A 41 -2.87 13.66 12.91
CA GLY A 41 -3.41 14.75 13.75
C GLY A 41 -2.53 15.04 14.97
N MET A 42 -1.85 14.03 15.51
CA MET A 42 -0.87 14.15 16.59
C MET A 42 0.49 14.71 16.11
N GLY A 43 0.64 14.94 14.80
CA GLY A 43 1.83 15.52 14.18
C GLY A 43 2.84 14.52 13.66
N HIS A 44 2.53 13.22 13.66
CA HIS A 44 3.34 12.20 13.01
C HIS A 44 3.23 12.28 11.48
N GLN A 45 4.26 11.84 10.77
CA GLN A 45 4.20 11.60 9.32
C GLN A 45 3.85 10.13 9.11
N VAL A 46 2.77 9.86 8.38
CA VAL A 46 2.24 8.49 8.21
C VAL A 46 2.28 8.09 6.75
N ILE A 47 2.71 6.86 6.50
CA ILE A 47 2.75 6.21 5.19
C ILE A 47 2.03 4.87 5.33
N LEU A 48 1.10 4.58 4.43
CA LEU A 48 0.39 3.29 4.40
C LEU A 48 0.93 2.43 3.25
N VAL A 49 1.35 1.21 3.54
CA VAL A 49 1.62 0.18 2.52
C VAL A 49 0.47 -0.82 2.55
N THR A 50 -0.25 -0.90 1.45
CA THR A 50 -1.46 -1.73 1.32
C THR A 50 -1.23 -2.92 0.40
N SER A 51 -2.18 -3.84 0.36
CA SER A 51 -2.19 -5.02 -0.49
C SER A 51 -3.61 -5.41 -0.91
N GLY A 52 -3.75 -6.46 -1.73
CA GLY A 52 -5.04 -7.05 -2.03
C GLY A 52 -5.67 -6.60 -3.35
N ALA A 53 -4.98 -5.85 -4.19
CA ALA A 53 -5.54 -5.35 -5.45
C ALA A 53 -6.11 -6.46 -6.33
N ILE A 54 -5.40 -7.59 -6.49
CA ILE A 54 -5.88 -8.74 -7.28
C ILE A 54 -7.16 -9.34 -6.67
N ALA A 55 -7.21 -9.53 -5.34
CA ALA A 55 -8.38 -10.10 -4.67
C ALA A 55 -9.62 -9.21 -4.84
N VAL A 56 -9.45 -7.92 -4.58
CA VAL A 56 -10.52 -6.92 -4.73
C VAL A 56 -11.00 -6.83 -6.17
N GLY A 57 -10.09 -6.86 -7.14
CA GLY A 57 -10.44 -6.84 -8.56
C GLY A 57 -11.16 -8.12 -9.01
N THR A 58 -10.71 -9.29 -8.52
CA THR A 58 -11.36 -10.58 -8.73
C THR A 58 -12.85 -10.53 -8.30
N ALA A 59 -13.09 -10.08 -7.06
CA ALA A 59 -14.44 -9.92 -6.53
C ALA A 59 -15.24 -8.88 -7.30
N LYS A 60 -14.66 -7.72 -7.64
CA LYS A 60 -15.33 -6.64 -8.38
C LYS A 60 -15.74 -7.06 -9.80
N LEU A 61 -14.93 -7.90 -10.45
CA LEU A 61 -15.22 -8.46 -11.78
C LEU A 61 -16.15 -9.66 -11.73
N GLY A 62 -16.53 -10.15 -10.55
CA GLY A 62 -17.38 -11.33 -10.41
C GLY A 62 -16.72 -12.62 -10.89
N LEU A 63 -15.39 -12.70 -10.84
CA LEU A 63 -14.67 -13.90 -11.23
C LEU A 63 -14.86 -14.99 -10.15
N PRO A 64 -15.07 -16.25 -10.54
CA PRO A 64 -15.37 -17.33 -9.59
C PRO A 64 -14.19 -17.69 -8.67
N GLU A 65 -12.95 -17.44 -9.12
CA GLU A 65 -11.74 -17.70 -8.36
C GLU A 65 -10.64 -16.68 -8.74
N ARG A 66 -9.58 -16.59 -7.91
CA ARG A 66 -8.41 -15.77 -8.22
C ARG A 66 -7.77 -16.24 -9.53
N PRO A 67 -7.53 -15.35 -10.50
CA PRO A 67 -6.92 -15.70 -11.77
C PRO A 67 -5.54 -16.36 -11.58
N LYS A 68 -5.26 -17.38 -12.39
CA LYS A 68 -3.93 -18.04 -12.44
C LYS A 68 -3.05 -17.45 -13.53
N GLU A 69 -3.67 -17.03 -14.62
CA GLU A 69 -2.98 -16.46 -15.78
C GLU A 69 -2.51 -15.03 -15.50
N LEU A 70 -1.24 -14.72 -15.80
CA LEU A 70 -0.61 -13.44 -15.51
C LEU A 70 -1.44 -12.24 -16.01
N ARG A 71 -1.81 -12.25 -17.30
CA ARG A 71 -2.59 -11.13 -17.89
C ARG A 71 -3.91 -10.89 -17.15
N MET A 72 -4.56 -11.95 -16.66
CA MET A 72 -5.82 -11.83 -15.91
C MET A 72 -5.58 -11.34 -14.49
N LYS A 73 -4.46 -11.70 -13.85
CA LYS A 73 -4.04 -11.14 -12.56
C LYS A 73 -3.78 -9.65 -12.69
N GLN A 74 -3.01 -9.24 -13.70
CA GLN A 74 -2.71 -7.83 -13.99
C GLN A 74 -3.99 -7.02 -14.25
N ALA A 75 -4.91 -7.55 -15.05
CA ALA A 75 -6.20 -6.91 -15.29
C ALA A 75 -7.05 -6.79 -14.01
N ALA A 76 -7.13 -7.85 -13.21
CA ALA A 76 -7.81 -7.82 -11.93
C ALA A 76 -7.16 -6.80 -10.97
N ALA A 77 -5.82 -6.79 -10.89
CA ALA A 77 -5.08 -5.81 -10.08
C ALA A 77 -5.42 -4.36 -10.46
N ALA A 78 -5.45 -4.04 -11.75
CA ALA A 78 -5.79 -2.70 -12.24
C ALA A 78 -7.19 -2.26 -11.77
N VAL A 79 -8.19 -3.15 -11.87
CA VAL A 79 -9.55 -2.88 -11.40
C VAL A 79 -9.63 -2.76 -9.88
N GLY A 80 -8.96 -3.66 -9.15
CA GLY A 80 -8.94 -3.66 -7.70
C GLY A 80 -8.21 -2.47 -7.11
N GLN A 81 -7.06 -2.10 -7.67
CA GLN A 81 -6.29 -0.93 -7.26
C GLN A 81 -7.12 0.36 -7.36
N CYS A 82 -7.80 0.56 -8.48
CA CYS A 82 -8.71 1.69 -8.66
C CYS A 82 -9.81 1.71 -7.58
N ARG A 83 -10.42 0.55 -7.29
CA ARG A 83 -11.45 0.45 -6.26
C ARG A 83 -10.93 0.76 -4.87
N MET A 84 -9.77 0.22 -4.51
CA MET A 84 -9.14 0.45 -3.21
C MET A 84 -8.80 1.92 -3.00
N MET A 85 -8.17 2.56 -3.97
CA MET A 85 -7.82 3.98 -3.88
C MET A 85 -9.05 4.87 -3.74
N HIS A 86 -10.13 4.58 -4.47
CA HIS A 86 -11.38 5.30 -4.30
C HIS A 86 -11.93 5.20 -2.87
N ILE A 87 -11.86 4.04 -2.23
CA ILE A 87 -12.34 3.85 -0.86
C ILE A 87 -11.42 4.55 0.15
N TYR A 88 -10.09 4.42 -0.01
CA TYR A 88 -9.13 5.13 0.84
C TYR A 88 -9.32 6.64 0.75
N ASP A 89 -9.40 7.20 -0.45
CA ASP A 89 -9.60 8.64 -0.66
C ASP A 89 -10.90 9.12 -0.01
N LYS A 90 -12.00 8.37 -0.20
CA LYS A 90 -13.27 8.64 0.45
C LYS A 90 -13.13 8.70 1.98
N PHE A 91 -12.52 7.67 2.59
CA PHE A 91 -12.40 7.61 4.05
C PHE A 91 -11.44 8.66 4.60
N PHE A 92 -10.29 8.89 3.98
CA PHE A 92 -9.37 9.95 4.41
C PHE A 92 -10.02 11.34 4.29
N SER A 93 -10.82 11.59 3.26
CA SER A 93 -11.55 12.86 3.09
C SER A 93 -12.54 13.13 4.21
N GLU A 94 -13.22 12.09 4.76
CA GLU A 94 -14.10 12.24 5.93
C GLU A 94 -13.37 12.77 7.18
N TYR A 95 -12.05 12.52 7.26
CA TYR A 95 -11.18 13.02 8.34
C TYR A 95 -10.39 14.28 7.95
N ASN A 96 -10.75 14.97 6.86
CA ASN A 96 -10.01 16.11 6.31
C ASN A 96 -8.52 15.80 6.06
N ARG A 97 -8.23 14.62 5.55
CA ARG A 97 -6.89 14.20 5.15
C ARG A 97 -6.82 13.97 3.66
N SER A 98 -5.71 14.41 3.06
CA SER A 98 -5.41 14.09 1.66
C SER A 98 -4.51 12.87 1.62
N MET A 99 -4.76 11.99 0.65
CA MET A 99 -3.89 10.86 0.35
C MET A 99 -3.30 10.98 -1.05
N ALA A 100 -2.20 10.29 -1.30
CA ALA A 100 -1.61 10.16 -2.63
C ALA A 100 -1.31 8.69 -2.92
N GLN A 101 -1.64 8.22 -4.14
CA GLN A 101 -1.26 6.89 -4.59
C GLN A 101 0.18 6.87 -5.05
N ILE A 102 0.96 5.86 -4.59
CA ILE A 102 2.28 5.52 -5.12
C ILE A 102 2.28 4.04 -5.47
N LEU A 103 2.58 3.72 -6.73
CA LEU A 103 2.74 2.35 -7.21
C LEU A 103 4.21 2.11 -7.56
N LEU A 104 4.76 1.03 -7.03
CA LEU A 104 6.18 0.66 -7.16
C LEU A 104 6.33 -0.71 -7.80
N THR A 105 7.41 -0.86 -8.56
CA THR A 105 7.92 -2.16 -9.00
C THR A 105 9.30 -2.41 -8.37
N GLY A 106 9.82 -3.63 -8.46
CA GLY A 106 11.18 -3.94 -8.04
C GLY A 106 12.21 -3.04 -8.73
N ASP A 107 12.05 -2.82 -10.03
CA ASP A 107 12.95 -1.99 -10.85
C ASP A 107 12.98 -0.53 -10.36
N ASP A 108 11.87 0.00 -9.82
CA ASP A 108 11.82 1.39 -9.35
C ASP A 108 12.63 1.61 -8.07
N VAL A 109 12.86 0.56 -7.29
CA VAL A 109 13.66 0.64 -6.06
C VAL A 109 15.11 0.19 -6.25
N GLU A 110 15.40 -0.62 -7.25
CA GLU A 110 16.76 -1.07 -7.59
C GLU A 110 17.52 -0.03 -8.42
N ASP A 111 16.84 0.76 -9.24
CA ASP A 111 17.45 1.84 -10.01
C ASP A 111 17.74 3.05 -9.10
N PRO A 112 19.00 3.48 -8.96
CA PRO A 112 19.35 4.59 -8.05
C PRO A 112 18.66 5.92 -8.39
N ASP A 113 18.51 6.25 -9.67
CA ASP A 113 17.91 7.52 -10.11
C ASP A 113 16.40 7.51 -9.80
N ARG A 114 15.73 6.39 -10.05
CA ARG A 114 14.31 6.23 -9.71
C ARG A 114 14.08 6.22 -8.20
N ALA A 115 14.95 5.56 -7.44
CA ALA A 115 14.91 5.57 -5.98
C ALA A 115 15.08 6.98 -5.41
N ASP A 116 15.93 7.82 -5.99
CA ASP A 116 16.09 9.23 -5.59
C ASP A 116 14.86 10.06 -5.93
N HIS A 117 14.24 9.85 -7.09
CA HIS A 117 12.96 10.48 -7.42
C HIS A 117 11.85 10.07 -6.45
N LEU A 118 11.79 8.79 -6.07
CA LEU A 118 10.83 8.31 -5.07
C LEU A 118 11.06 8.97 -3.71
N ARG A 119 12.30 9.04 -3.22
CA ARG A 119 12.63 9.74 -1.95
C ARG A 119 12.15 11.19 -1.98
N SER A 120 12.40 11.89 -3.08
CA SER A 120 11.98 13.27 -3.27
C SER A 120 10.46 13.40 -3.26
N THR A 121 9.74 12.50 -3.94
CA THR A 121 8.28 12.47 -3.99
C THR A 121 7.68 12.22 -2.61
N PHE A 122 8.18 11.21 -1.87
CA PHE A 122 7.74 10.93 -0.51
C PHE A 122 7.96 12.13 0.41
N SER A 123 9.15 12.75 0.34
CA SER A 123 9.47 13.92 1.16
C SER A 123 8.49 15.06 0.91
N ALA A 124 8.25 15.40 -0.36
CA ALA A 124 7.33 16.45 -0.74
C ALA A 124 5.88 16.17 -0.26
N LEU A 125 5.38 14.94 -0.43
CA LEU A 125 4.04 14.56 0.05
C LEU A 125 3.93 14.70 1.57
N LEU A 126 4.91 14.20 2.31
CA LEU A 126 4.93 14.27 3.76
C LEU A 126 5.05 15.70 4.29
N GLU A 127 5.83 16.56 3.63
CA GLU A 127 5.95 17.99 3.93
C GLU A 127 4.63 18.74 3.69
N MET A 128 3.87 18.35 2.65
CA MET A 128 2.53 18.89 2.37
C MET A 128 1.45 18.33 3.29
N GLY A 129 1.77 17.38 4.20
CA GLY A 129 0.79 16.74 5.06
C GLY A 129 -0.13 15.77 4.33
N VAL A 130 0.31 15.22 3.20
CA VAL A 130 -0.41 14.20 2.44
C VAL A 130 0.04 12.81 2.90
N ILE A 131 -0.89 11.87 3.02
CA ILE A 131 -0.61 10.48 3.40
C ILE A 131 -0.33 9.66 2.14
N PRO A 132 0.91 9.19 1.89
CA PRO A 132 1.18 8.27 0.80
C PRO A 132 0.54 6.91 1.08
N VAL A 133 -0.21 6.39 0.11
CA VAL A 133 -0.76 5.03 0.09
C VAL A 133 -0.03 4.26 -1.01
N VAL A 134 0.80 3.34 -0.59
CA VAL A 134 1.76 2.62 -1.45
C VAL A 134 1.25 1.21 -1.71
N ASN A 135 1.40 0.74 -2.92
CA ASN A 135 1.21 -0.66 -3.28
C ASN A 135 2.19 -1.07 -4.39
N GLU A 136 2.32 -2.37 -4.63
CA GLU A 136 2.99 -2.86 -5.82
C GLU A 136 2.20 -2.50 -7.07
N ASN A 137 2.89 -2.21 -8.17
CA ASN A 137 2.28 -2.01 -9.48
C ASN A 137 2.06 -3.36 -10.18
N ASP A 138 1.13 -4.14 -9.63
CA ASP A 138 0.76 -5.46 -10.15
C ASP A 138 0.28 -5.44 -11.62
N SER A 139 -0.08 -4.27 -12.14
CA SER A 139 -0.54 -4.17 -13.54
C SER A 139 0.59 -4.27 -14.58
N VAL A 140 1.83 -4.05 -14.16
CA VAL A 140 3.02 -4.16 -15.01
C VAL A 140 4.11 -5.06 -14.40
N SER A 141 3.95 -5.47 -13.14
CA SER A 141 4.88 -6.38 -12.49
C SER A 141 4.86 -7.75 -13.17
N SER A 142 6.05 -8.26 -13.50
CA SER A 142 6.26 -9.58 -14.10
C SER A 142 6.71 -10.60 -13.06
N ALA A 143 6.55 -10.33 -11.80
CA ALA A 143 7.09 -11.05 -10.65
C ALA A 143 6.81 -12.56 -10.59
N GLU A 144 5.94 -13.09 -11.47
CA GLU A 144 5.66 -14.53 -11.57
C GLU A 144 6.34 -15.22 -12.76
N ILE A 145 7.14 -14.52 -13.56
CA ILE A 145 7.96 -15.17 -14.59
C ILE A 145 9.26 -15.61 -13.91
N GLU A 146 9.27 -16.82 -13.40
CA GLU A 146 10.46 -17.54 -12.94
C GLU A 146 11.46 -17.72 -14.10
N THR A 147 12.24 -16.71 -14.42
CA THR A 147 13.48 -16.93 -15.16
C THR A 147 14.44 -15.75 -14.95
N GLY A 148 15.32 -15.89 -14.00
CA GLY A 148 16.61 -15.22 -14.00
C GLY A 148 16.62 -13.76 -13.56
N ASN A 149 17.21 -13.50 -12.40
CA ASN A 149 17.78 -12.23 -11.93
C ASN A 149 16.87 -11.03 -11.60
N HIS A 150 15.56 -11.08 -11.74
CA HIS A 150 14.71 -10.02 -11.20
C HIS A 150 14.20 -10.43 -9.82
N LYS A 151 14.64 -9.70 -8.78
CA LYS A 151 14.08 -9.83 -7.44
C LYS A 151 12.64 -9.34 -7.45
N VAL A 152 11.74 -10.28 -7.27
CA VAL A 152 10.34 -10.04 -6.97
C VAL A 152 10.29 -9.30 -5.63
N LEU A 153 9.50 -8.24 -5.53
CA LEU A 153 9.07 -7.71 -4.22
C LEU A 153 8.11 -8.70 -3.53
N GLY A 154 8.31 -9.95 -3.67
CA GLY A 154 7.50 -11.14 -3.41
C GLY A 154 6.55 -11.14 -2.21
N ASP A 155 6.55 -10.10 -1.42
CA ASP A 155 5.65 -9.88 -0.28
C ASP A 155 5.59 -8.39 0.05
N ASN A 156 4.40 -7.90 0.40
CA ASN A 156 4.22 -6.52 0.85
C ASN A 156 4.97 -6.20 2.16
N ASP A 157 5.45 -7.20 2.89
CA ASP A 157 6.36 -7.01 4.02
C ASP A 157 7.72 -6.51 3.53
N THR A 158 8.27 -7.12 2.48
CA THR A 158 9.50 -6.67 1.81
C THR A 158 9.31 -5.26 1.24
N LEU A 159 8.20 -5.00 0.53
CA LEU A 159 7.88 -3.66 0.02
C LEU A 159 7.82 -2.64 1.16
N SER A 160 7.21 -2.97 2.30
CA SER A 160 7.09 -2.05 3.42
C SER A 160 8.44 -1.74 4.07
N ALA A 161 9.35 -2.71 4.14
CA ALA A 161 10.71 -2.51 4.63
C ALA A 161 11.50 -1.57 3.70
N ILE A 162 11.39 -1.76 2.38
CA ILE A 162 12.01 -0.89 1.39
C ILE A 162 11.44 0.54 1.49
N VAL A 163 10.13 0.69 1.60
CA VAL A 163 9.48 2.01 1.77
C VAL A 163 9.95 2.68 3.07
N ALA A 164 10.08 1.92 4.16
CA ALA A 164 10.57 2.44 5.43
C ALA A 164 12.02 2.95 5.30
N GLU A 165 12.87 2.23 4.58
CA GLU A 165 14.24 2.66 4.28
C GLU A 165 14.27 3.90 3.38
N LEU A 166 13.54 3.89 2.26
CA LEU A 166 13.45 5.02 1.32
C LEU A 166 13.01 6.30 2.01
N CYS A 167 12.01 6.19 2.90
CA CYS A 167 11.46 7.32 3.62
C CYS A 167 12.24 7.67 4.90
N ARG A 168 13.25 6.90 5.30
CA ARG A 168 13.93 7.01 6.59
C ARG A 168 12.93 7.03 7.75
N ALA A 169 12.07 6.03 7.79
CA ALA A 169 11.04 5.91 8.82
C ALA A 169 11.66 5.60 10.18
N ASP A 170 11.06 6.16 11.23
CA ASP A 170 11.45 5.89 12.63
C ASP A 170 10.81 4.59 13.12
N LEU A 171 9.68 4.19 12.53
CA LEU A 171 8.91 3.02 12.93
C LEU A 171 8.25 2.36 11.72
N LEU A 172 8.34 1.03 11.65
CA LEU A 172 7.58 0.17 10.75
C LEU A 172 6.65 -0.70 11.58
N VAL A 173 5.35 -0.63 11.28
CA VAL A 173 4.30 -1.45 11.91
C VAL A 173 3.72 -2.40 10.88
N LEU A 174 3.78 -3.70 11.16
CA LEU A 174 3.18 -4.74 10.32
C LEU A 174 1.88 -5.21 10.99
N LEU A 175 0.74 -4.94 10.34
CA LEU A 175 -0.55 -5.46 10.76
C LEU A 175 -0.76 -6.83 10.09
N SER A 176 -0.88 -7.85 10.90
CA SER A 176 -1.03 -9.25 10.49
C SER A 176 -2.21 -9.87 11.24
N ASP A 177 -2.78 -10.91 10.67
CA ASP A 177 -3.78 -11.78 11.26
C ASP A 177 -3.17 -12.95 12.06
N ILE A 178 -1.86 -12.97 12.22
CA ILE A 178 -1.11 -13.97 12.98
C ILE A 178 -0.81 -13.41 14.38
N ASP A 179 -1.13 -14.20 15.41
CA ASP A 179 -0.68 -13.90 16.77
C ASP A 179 0.86 -13.93 16.81
N GLY A 180 1.46 -12.83 17.24
CA GLY A 180 2.92 -12.64 17.32
C GLY A 180 3.55 -13.45 18.46
#